data_c34dce6faf0311d729360f79ae64cfda
#
_entry.id   c34dce6faf0311d729360f79ae64cfda
#
_cell.length_a   1.000
_cell.length_b   1.000
_cell.length_c   1.000
_cell.angle_alpha   90.00
_cell.angle_beta   90.00
_cell.angle_gamma   90.00
#
_symmetry.space_group_name_H-M   'P 1'
#
loop_
_entity.id
_entity.type
_entity.pdbx_description
1 polymer ?
#
loop_
_entity_poly.entity_id
_entity_poly.type
_entity_poly.pdbx_seq_one_letter_code
_entity_poly.pdbx_strand_id
1 'polypeptide(L)'
;MIAKFIREYRSFYFSYIVLATSFILLFFLYQLPTEFLQNALLLSLTLIILLTVGLFWKFRNRMRALEDYVHEEALPLLNKPVDLAYLNLIEAEKEATREQLLVYKSREEDLQAMVKMWSHQMKVPLAALSLMSQTDNLNQQDVNHQLLRLDNYMANLLNYLKLTNHASDFRFEQVEVREVVVDLVKKYRNQFLQKDISVTIDGNWLLKSDRKWLSFALSQIIDNALKYNKTGGKVAIELNEGISISDTGIGILAEDIPRLFDEGFTGFNGREHQKATGFGLYLTKRVLNQLELAISVESQLEVGTSVTITKVQ
;
A
#
# COMPACT_ATOMS: atom_id res chain seq x y z
N MET A 1 23.04 17.26 -33.69
CA MET A 1 22.21 18.44 -33.76
C MET A 1 21.71 18.73 -35.17
N ILE A 2 22.60 18.89 -36.16
CA ILE A 2 22.22 19.20 -37.57
C ILE A 2 21.27 18.14 -38.17
N ALA A 3 21.51 16.85 -37.98
CA ALA A 3 20.65 15.79 -38.50
C ALA A 3 19.24 15.83 -37.91
N LYS A 4 19.06 16.17 -36.61
CA LYS A 4 17.77 16.37 -35.99
C LYS A 4 17.04 17.57 -36.55
N PHE A 5 17.76 18.67 -36.80
CA PHE A 5 17.21 19.87 -37.41
C PHE A 5 16.68 19.60 -38.83
N ILE A 6 17.50 18.95 -39.70
CA ILE A 6 17.09 18.59 -41.07
C ILE A 6 15.83 17.70 -41.03
N ARG A 7 15.75 16.75 -40.10
CA ARG A 7 14.59 15.85 -39.98
C ARG A 7 13.30 16.61 -39.58
N GLU A 8 13.41 17.58 -38.66
CA GLU A 8 12.27 18.40 -38.22
C GLU A 8 11.75 19.33 -39.32
N TYR A 9 12.66 19.91 -40.11
CA TYR A 9 12.30 20.86 -41.17
C TYR A 9 12.28 20.25 -42.57
N ARG A 10 12.27 18.92 -42.67
CA ARG A 10 12.28 18.20 -43.97
C ARG A 10 11.12 18.63 -44.89
N SER A 11 9.93 18.79 -44.35
CA SER A 11 8.73 19.21 -45.10
C SER A 11 8.90 20.63 -45.67
N PHE A 12 9.55 21.53 -44.93
CA PHE A 12 9.82 22.89 -45.38
C PHE A 12 10.75 22.90 -46.59
N TYR A 13 11.88 22.16 -46.53
CA TYR A 13 12.79 22.08 -47.65
C TYR A 13 12.20 21.35 -48.85
N PHE A 14 11.41 20.33 -48.62
CA PHE A 14 10.68 19.65 -49.69
C PHE A 14 9.68 20.59 -50.40
N SER A 15 8.90 21.37 -49.67
CA SER A 15 7.97 22.35 -50.22
C SER A 15 8.70 23.42 -51.05
N TYR A 16 9.88 23.85 -50.59
CA TYR A 16 10.69 24.81 -51.36
C TYR A 16 11.18 24.21 -52.68
N ILE A 17 11.66 22.96 -52.68
CA ILE A 17 12.10 22.27 -53.91
C ILE A 17 10.94 22.14 -54.92
N VAL A 18 9.78 21.74 -54.45
CA VAL A 18 8.58 21.67 -55.32
C VAL A 18 8.22 23.00 -55.91
N LEU A 19 8.24 24.08 -55.11
CA LEU A 19 7.92 25.43 -55.56
C LEU A 19 8.98 25.96 -56.57
N ALA A 20 10.26 25.73 -56.29
CA ALA A 20 11.34 26.14 -57.19
C ALA A 20 11.28 25.37 -58.52
N THR A 21 11.01 24.07 -58.51
CA THR A 21 10.85 23.27 -59.73
C THR A 21 9.61 23.71 -60.54
N SER A 22 8.48 24.00 -59.89
CA SER A 22 7.31 24.52 -60.54
C SER A 22 7.56 25.88 -61.17
N PHE A 23 8.34 26.75 -60.52
CA PHE A 23 8.72 28.05 -61.03
C PHE A 23 9.62 27.94 -62.27
N ILE A 24 10.59 27.07 -62.24
CA ILE A 24 11.49 26.77 -63.40
C ILE A 24 10.63 26.26 -64.57
N LEU A 25 9.69 25.35 -64.32
CA LEU A 25 8.81 24.79 -65.34
C LEU A 25 7.96 25.88 -66.04
N LEU A 26 7.38 26.77 -65.23
CA LEU A 26 6.60 27.92 -65.75
C LEU A 26 7.47 28.85 -66.63
N PHE A 27 8.67 29.15 -66.21
CA PHE A 27 9.58 29.97 -67.04
C PHE A 27 9.85 29.33 -68.39
N PHE A 28 10.09 28.01 -68.41
CA PHE A 28 10.32 27.25 -69.62
C PHE A 28 9.11 27.19 -70.55
N LEU A 29 7.93 27.04 -69.94
CA LEU A 29 6.66 26.96 -70.68
C LEU A 29 6.29 28.27 -71.37
N TYR A 30 6.56 29.40 -70.68
CA TYR A 30 6.25 30.74 -71.23
C TYR A 30 7.41 31.40 -72.01
N GLN A 31 8.52 30.66 -72.24
CA GLN A 31 9.70 31.12 -72.98
C GLN A 31 10.23 32.48 -72.48
N LEU A 32 10.27 32.68 -71.16
CA LEU A 32 10.73 33.94 -70.57
C LEU A 32 12.28 34.05 -70.63
N PRO A 33 12.82 35.27 -70.65
CA PRO A 33 14.28 35.45 -70.71
C PRO A 33 15.01 34.82 -69.51
N THR A 34 16.08 34.08 -69.79
CA THR A 34 16.82 33.31 -68.78
C THR A 34 17.52 34.16 -67.72
N GLU A 35 17.82 35.40 -68.02
CA GLU A 35 18.40 36.37 -67.06
C GLU A 35 17.51 36.61 -65.85
N PHE A 36 16.19 36.74 -66.06
CA PHE A 36 15.21 36.92 -64.97
C PHE A 36 15.09 35.68 -64.09
N LEU A 37 15.21 34.50 -64.68
CA LEU A 37 15.22 33.23 -63.95
C LEU A 37 16.43 33.14 -63.01
N GLN A 38 17.62 33.47 -63.51
CA GLN A 38 18.84 33.42 -62.71
C GLN A 38 18.77 34.37 -61.51
N ASN A 39 18.34 35.59 -61.71
CA ASN A 39 18.20 36.58 -60.66
C ASN A 39 17.10 36.17 -59.61
N ALA A 40 15.96 35.62 -60.04
CA ALA A 40 14.92 35.14 -59.17
C ALA A 40 15.40 33.92 -58.33
N LEU A 41 16.14 32.99 -58.92
CA LEU A 41 16.69 31.83 -58.19
C LEU A 41 17.75 32.26 -57.19
N LEU A 42 18.63 33.20 -57.51
CA LEU A 42 19.62 33.74 -56.59
C LEU A 42 18.96 34.44 -55.41
N LEU A 43 17.92 35.25 -55.64
CA LEU A 43 17.17 35.91 -54.59
C LEU A 43 16.47 34.93 -53.70
N SER A 44 15.82 33.89 -54.26
CA SER A 44 15.12 32.86 -53.48
C SER A 44 16.11 32.01 -52.66
N LEU A 45 17.33 31.71 -53.20
CA LEU A 45 18.36 30.98 -52.50
C LEU A 45 18.93 31.79 -51.32
N THR A 46 19.15 33.07 -51.46
CA THR A 46 19.60 33.95 -50.38
C THR A 46 18.53 34.01 -49.26
N LEU A 47 17.26 34.11 -49.65
CA LEU A 47 16.16 34.15 -48.70
C LEU A 47 16.04 32.85 -47.88
N ILE A 48 16.15 31.67 -48.53
CA ILE A 48 16.09 30.40 -47.85
C ILE A 48 17.27 30.15 -46.91
N ILE A 49 18.46 30.62 -47.28
CA ILE A 49 19.66 30.57 -46.42
C ILE A 49 19.41 31.41 -45.16
N LEU A 50 18.96 32.63 -45.28
CA LEU A 50 18.62 33.52 -44.14
C LEU A 50 17.57 32.90 -43.24
N LEU A 51 16.49 32.34 -43.80
CA LEU A 51 15.43 31.64 -43.04
C LEU A 51 16.00 30.40 -42.34
N THR A 52 16.84 29.60 -42.99
CA THR A 52 17.50 28.42 -42.43
C THR A 52 18.35 28.77 -41.21
N VAL A 53 19.15 29.83 -41.30
CA VAL A 53 19.97 30.33 -40.18
C VAL A 53 19.08 30.73 -38.99
N GLY A 54 18.01 31.49 -39.24
CA GLY A 54 17.08 31.89 -38.21
C GLY A 54 16.35 30.71 -37.56
N LEU A 55 15.89 29.74 -38.37
CA LEU A 55 15.25 28.52 -37.88
C LEU A 55 16.23 27.64 -37.08
N PHE A 56 17.47 27.53 -37.54
CA PHE A 56 18.51 26.78 -36.84
C PHE A 56 18.85 27.38 -35.47
N TRP A 57 18.95 28.71 -35.40
CA TRP A 57 19.20 29.40 -34.14
C TRP A 57 18.04 29.20 -33.15
N LYS A 58 16.78 29.30 -33.62
CA LYS A 58 15.58 29.03 -32.85
C LYS A 58 15.50 27.56 -32.35
N PHE A 59 15.84 26.61 -33.24
CA PHE A 59 15.93 25.19 -32.91
C PHE A 59 17.01 24.91 -31.86
N ARG A 60 18.18 25.51 -32.01
CA ARG A 60 19.28 25.35 -31.06
C ARG A 60 18.94 25.86 -29.68
N ASN A 61 18.31 27.04 -29.57
CA ASN A 61 17.89 27.59 -28.28
C ASN A 61 16.83 26.73 -27.62
N ARG A 62 15.90 26.21 -28.40
CA ARG A 62 14.88 25.27 -27.89
C ARG A 62 15.47 23.96 -27.38
N MET A 63 16.42 23.40 -28.10
CA MET A 63 17.09 22.16 -27.64
C MET A 63 17.92 22.38 -26.38
N ARG A 64 18.57 23.53 -26.22
CA ARG A 64 19.25 23.88 -24.96
C ARG A 64 18.29 24.03 -23.81
N ALA A 65 17.21 24.75 -23.99
CA ALA A 65 16.19 24.92 -22.97
C ALA A 65 15.59 23.58 -22.49
N LEU A 66 15.46 22.57 -23.37
CA LEU A 66 15.04 21.22 -23.01
C LEU A 66 16.13 20.44 -22.25
N GLU A 67 17.41 20.64 -22.59
CA GLU A 67 18.52 20.02 -21.87
C GLU A 67 18.66 20.62 -20.46
N ASP A 68 18.52 21.93 -20.33
CA ASP A 68 18.54 22.64 -19.04
C ASP A 68 17.38 22.23 -18.13
N TYR A 69 16.17 21.96 -18.69
CA TYR A 69 15.03 21.45 -17.93
C TYR A 69 15.29 20.08 -17.26
N VAL A 70 16.04 19.21 -17.92
CA VAL A 70 16.40 17.89 -17.35
C VAL A 70 17.34 18.04 -16.15
N HIS A 71 18.16 19.11 -16.09
CA HIS A 71 19.17 19.29 -15.06
C HIS A 71 18.76 20.25 -13.94
N GLU A 72 17.98 21.28 -14.24
CA GLU A 72 17.66 22.36 -13.31
C GLU A 72 16.18 22.42 -12.90
N GLU A 73 15.33 21.53 -13.42
CA GLU A 73 13.86 21.55 -13.23
C GLU A 73 13.19 22.92 -13.56
N ALA A 74 13.95 23.83 -14.19
CA ALA A 74 13.42 25.12 -14.62
C ALA A 74 12.57 24.95 -15.88
N LEU A 75 11.29 25.32 -15.82
CA LEU A 75 10.38 25.29 -16.97
C LEU A 75 10.95 26.15 -18.12
N PRO A 76 11.32 25.57 -19.27
CA PRO A 76 11.75 26.36 -20.40
C PRO A 76 10.60 27.22 -20.90
N LEU A 77 10.87 28.46 -21.32
CA LEU A 77 9.93 29.35 -21.99
C LEU A 77 9.53 28.80 -23.38
N LEU A 78 8.77 27.74 -23.38
CA LEU A 78 8.26 27.09 -24.59
C LEU A 78 6.88 27.66 -24.88
N ASN A 79 6.75 28.44 -25.96
CA ASN A 79 5.53 29.18 -26.29
C ASN A 79 4.62 28.46 -27.31
N LYS A 80 5.01 27.29 -27.79
CA LYS A 80 4.16 26.56 -28.75
C LYS A 80 3.16 25.67 -28.00
N PRO A 81 1.88 25.63 -28.44
CA PRO A 81 0.85 24.82 -27.79
C PRO A 81 1.22 23.33 -27.63
N VAL A 82 1.94 22.78 -28.61
CA VAL A 82 2.40 21.39 -28.59
C VAL A 82 3.44 21.17 -27.50
N ASP A 83 4.37 22.12 -27.31
CA ASP A 83 5.41 22.04 -26.29
C ASP A 83 4.81 22.11 -24.88
N LEU A 84 3.80 22.98 -24.68
CA LEU A 84 3.06 23.10 -23.43
C LEU A 84 2.29 21.80 -23.12
N ALA A 85 1.67 21.18 -24.14
CA ALA A 85 0.99 19.91 -23.96
C ALA A 85 1.95 18.78 -23.51
N TYR A 86 3.15 18.72 -24.09
CA TYR A 86 4.17 17.75 -23.65
C TYR A 86 4.69 18.02 -22.23
N LEU A 87 4.88 19.31 -21.86
CA LEU A 87 5.28 19.67 -20.51
C LEU A 87 4.21 19.27 -19.48
N ASN A 88 2.94 19.56 -19.74
CA ASN A 88 1.85 19.17 -18.88
C ASN A 88 1.78 17.63 -18.70
N LEU A 89 2.04 16.88 -19.78
CA LEU A 89 2.06 15.42 -19.72
C LEU A 89 3.23 14.91 -18.85
N ILE A 90 4.41 15.49 -18.99
CA ILE A 90 5.61 15.15 -18.20
C ILE A 90 5.38 15.50 -16.72
N GLU A 91 4.78 16.64 -16.42
CA GLU A 91 4.44 17.05 -15.05
C GLU A 91 3.41 16.12 -14.42
N ALA A 92 2.37 15.75 -15.16
CA ALA A 92 1.37 14.77 -14.69
C ALA A 92 1.99 13.41 -14.41
N GLU A 93 2.92 12.93 -15.26
CA GLU A 93 3.64 11.68 -15.05
C GLU A 93 4.61 11.75 -13.86
N LYS A 94 5.31 12.89 -13.69
CA LYS A 94 6.16 13.13 -12.52
C LYS A 94 5.36 13.10 -11.22
N GLU A 95 4.19 13.76 -11.19
CA GLU A 95 3.34 13.79 -9.99
C GLU A 95 2.78 12.40 -9.67
N ALA A 96 2.30 11.66 -10.67
CA ALA A 96 1.85 10.27 -10.48
C ALA A 96 2.99 9.37 -9.97
N THR A 97 4.20 9.53 -10.50
CA THR A 97 5.39 8.78 -10.04
C THR A 97 5.77 9.17 -8.62
N ARG A 98 5.67 10.45 -8.27
CA ARG A 98 5.95 10.96 -6.92
C ARG A 98 4.96 10.40 -5.91
N GLU A 99 3.67 10.38 -6.22
CA GLU A 99 2.66 9.77 -5.37
C GLU A 99 2.95 8.28 -5.14
N GLN A 100 3.27 7.54 -6.20
CA GLN A 100 3.65 6.13 -6.07
C GLN A 100 4.89 5.95 -5.19
N LEU A 101 5.91 6.77 -5.37
CA LEU A 101 7.14 6.72 -4.57
C LEU A 101 6.87 6.99 -3.09
N LEU A 102 6.00 7.96 -2.77
CA LEU A 102 5.59 8.24 -1.39
C LEU A 102 4.87 7.04 -0.76
N VAL A 103 3.97 6.38 -1.50
CA VAL A 103 3.30 5.17 -1.03
C VAL A 103 4.30 4.02 -0.79
N TYR A 104 5.26 3.83 -1.70
CA TYR A 104 6.30 2.82 -1.51
C TYR A 104 7.17 3.10 -0.29
N LYS A 105 7.59 4.36 -0.12
CA LYS A 105 8.42 4.77 1.01
C LYS A 105 7.69 4.60 2.35
N SER A 106 6.43 4.98 2.42
CA SER A 106 5.60 4.74 3.60
C SER A 106 5.50 3.25 3.95
N ARG A 107 5.27 2.39 2.93
CA ARG A 107 5.22 0.93 3.14
C ARG A 107 6.56 0.35 3.62
N GLU A 108 7.67 0.88 3.11
CA GLU A 108 9.00 0.46 3.54
C GLU A 108 9.28 0.86 4.99
N GLU A 109 8.93 2.08 5.37
CA GLU A 109 9.04 2.59 6.74
C GLU A 109 8.19 1.75 7.71
N ASP A 110 6.95 1.43 7.34
CA ASP A 110 6.05 0.56 8.11
C ASP A 110 6.67 -0.83 8.30
N LEU A 111 7.20 -1.42 7.22
CA LEU A 111 7.85 -2.74 7.29
C LEU A 111 9.08 -2.73 8.20
N GLN A 112 9.93 -1.70 8.10
CA GLN A 112 11.12 -1.55 8.93
C GLN A 112 10.76 -1.39 10.40
N ALA A 113 9.76 -0.55 10.72
CA ALA A 113 9.25 -0.37 12.08
C ALA A 113 8.74 -1.69 12.66
N MET A 114 7.99 -2.45 11.89
CA MET A 114 7.48 -3.76 12.26
C MET A 114 8.59 -4.78 12.50
N VAL A 115 9.54 -4.93 11.59
CA VAL A 115 10.66 -5.87 11.74
C VAL A 115 11.46 -5.57 13.02
N LYS A 116 11.73 -4.28 13.27
CA LYS A 116 12.41 -3.83 14.48
C LYS A 116 11.67 -4.24 15.75
N MET A 117 10.36 -4.02 15.75
CA MET A 117 9.53 -4.34 16.89
C MET A 117 9.40 -5.85 17.12
N TRP A 118 9.12 -6.67 16.07
CA TRP A 118 9.08 -8.13 16.24
C TRP A 118 10.41 -8.69 16.68
N SER A 119 11.53 -8.15 16.18
CA SER A 119 12.85 -8.52 16.67
C SER A 119 12.98 -8.26 18.18
N HIS A 120 12.43 -7.17 18.68
CA HIS A 120 12.42 -6.87 20.12
C HIS A 120 11.50 -7.81 20.89
N GLN A 121 10.30 -8.09 20.38
CA GLN A 121 9.33 -8.99 21.03
C GLN A 121 9.82 -10.45 21.09
N MET A 122 10.52 -10.92 20.05
CA MET A 122 11.12 -12.26 20.04
C MET A 122 12.32 -12.41 21.00
N LYS A 123 13.05 -11.32 21.25
CA LYS A 123 14.17 -11.33 22.22
C LYS A 123 13.72 -11.68 23.63
N VAL A 124 12.54 -11.27 24.06
CA VAL A 124 12.04 -11.49 25.44
C VAL A 124 11.84 -12.99 25.72
N PRO A 125 11.05 -13.77 24.96
CA PRO A 125 10.91 -15.20 25.19
C PRO A 125 12.22 -15.98 24.97
N LEU A 126 13.08 -15.54 24.02
CA LEU A 126 14.39 -16.14 23.82
C LEU A 126 15.30 -15.93 25.04
N ALA A 127 15.33 -14.73 25.62
CA ALA A 127 16.07 -14.45 26.83
C ALA A 127 15.55 -15.27 28.02
N ALA A 128 14.23 -15.44 28.15
CA ALA A 128 13.60 -16.27 29.17
C ALA A 128 14.03 -17.75 29.03
N LEU A 129 13.96 -18.30 27.80
CA LEU A 129 14.43 -19.68 27.53
C LEU A 129 15.91 -19.85 27.81
N SER A 130 16.74 -18.87 27.43
CA SER A 130 18.19 -18.88 27.73
C SER A 130 18.46 -18.89 29.24
N LEU A 131 17.73 -18.06 29.99
CA LEU A 131 17.87 -18.03 31.46
C LEU A 131 17.42 -19.33 32.12
N MET A 132 16.29 -19.91 31.68
CA MET A 132 15.81 -21.23 32.16
C MET A 132 16.83 -22.32 31.89
N SER A 133 17.49 -22.30 30.74
CA SER A 133 18.55 -23.25 30.39
C SER A 133 19.82 -23.07 31.25
N GLN A 134 20.18 -21.83 31.64
CA GLN A 134 21.37 -21.55 32.47
C GLN A 134 21.16 -21.85 33.95
N THR A 135 19.91 -21.79 34.42
CA THR A 135 19.60 -22.02 35.85
C THR A 135 19.16 -23.45 36.18
N ASP A 136 19.22 -24.35 35.20
CA ASP A 136 18.71 -25.74 35.29
C ASP A 136 17.24 -25.86 35.78
N ASN A 137 16.51 -24.76 35.73
CA ASN A 137 15.12 -24.68 36.15
C ASN A 137 14.21 -24.83 34.92
N LEU A 138 14.30 -25.96 34.22
CA LEU A 138 13.53 -26.29 33.02
C LEU A 138 12.15 -26.85 33.42
N ASN A 139 11.24 -25.98 33.82
CA ASN A 139 9.84 -26.37 33.90
C ASN A 139 9.28 -26.51 32.48
N GLN A 140 8.84 -27.70 32.11
CA GLN A 140 8.31 -28.02 30.78
C GLN A 140 7.12 -27.14 30.39
N GLN A 141 6.29 -26.71 31.35
CA GLN A 141 5.16 -25.84 31.11
C GLN A 141 5.61 -24.41 30.72
N ASP A 142 6.63 -23.89 31.43
CA ASP A 142 7.16 -22.55 31.16
C ASP A 142 7.90 -22.51 29.82
N VAL A 143 8.68 -23.55 29.51
CA VAL A 143 9.36 -23.69 28.21
C VAL A 143 8.32 -23.73 27.07
N ASN A 144 7.29 -24.56 27.18
CA ASN A 144 6.22 -24.67 26.19
C ASN A 144 5.48 -23.32 26.03
N HIS A 145 5.25 -22.56 27.10
CA HIS A 145 4.64 -21.25 27.06
C HIS A 145 5.50 -20.24 26.25
N GLN A 146 6.82 -20.22 26.43
CA GLN A 146 7.70 -19.34 25.66
C GLN A 146 7.78 -19.73 24.18
N LEU A 147 7.81 -21.05 23.87
CA LEU A 147 7.77 -21.54 22.50
C LEU A 147 6.48 -21.17 21.78
N LEU A 148 5.32 -21.32 22.42
CA LEU A 148 4.02 -20.91 21.88
C LEU A 148 3.97 -19.40 21.60
N ARG A 149 4.61 -18.56 22.45
CA ARG A 149 4.73 -17.13 22.21
C ARG A 149 5.54 -16.83 20.94
N LEU A 150 6.68 -17.52 20.76
CA LEU A 150 7.51 -17.37 19.57
C LEU A 150 6.77 -17.80 18.30
N ASP A 151 6.06 -18.93 18.35
CA ASP A 151 5.25 -19.42 17.22
C ASP A 151 4.15 -18.41 16.84
N ASN A 152 3.47 -17.81 17.82
CA ASN A 152 2.46 -16.79 17.60
C ASN A 152 3.07 -15.52 16.97
N TYR A 153 4.25 -15.09 17.43
CA TYR A 153 4.93 -13.93 16.82
C TYR A 153 5.34 -14.20 15.39
N MET A 154 5.86 -15.41 15.10
CA MET A 154 6.23 -15.83 13.75
C MET A 154 5.01 -15.92 12.82
N ALA A 155 3.91 -16.51 13.31
CA ALA A 155 2.66 -16.60 12.56
C ALA A 155 2.09 -15.20 12.21
N ASN A 156 2.13 -14.27 13.17
CA ASN A 156 1.69 -12.89 12.95
C ASN A 156 2.56 -12.17 11.92
N LEU A 157 3.89 -12.34 11.99
CA LEU A 157 4.83 -11.79 11.00
C LEU A 157 4.56 -12.34 9.60
N LEU A 158 4.41 -13.65 9.46
CA LEU A 158 4.13 -14.28 8.18
C LEU A 158 2.77 -13.84 7.60
N ASN A 159 1.75 -13.70 8.44
CA ASN A 159 0.44 -13.21 8.01
C ASN A 159 0.52 -11.75 7.58
N TYR A 160 1.27 -10.90 8.30
CA TYR A 160 1.50 -9.52 7.87
C TYR A 160 2.19 -9.46 6.50
N LEU A 161 3.29 -10.21 6.30
CA LEU A 161 4.00 -10.24 5.02
C LEU A 161 3.10 -10.74 3.87
N LYS A 162 2.20 -11.68 4.14
CA LYS A 162 1.21 -12.14 3.15
C LYS A 162 0.18 -11.07 2.83
N LEU A 163 -0.28 -10.30 3.82
CA LEU A 163 -1.23 -9.19 3.63
C LEU A 163 -0.62 -8.02 2.86
N THR A 164 0.68 -7.76 3.02
CA THR A 164 1.37 -6.66 2.34
C THR A 164 1.82 -7.01 0.92
N ASN A 165 2.11 -8.29 0.64
CA ASN A 165 2.63 -8.78 -0.65
C ASN A 165 1.54 -9.11 -1.68
N HIS A 166 0.44 -8.35 -1.69
CA HIS A 166 -0.69 -8.41 -2.63
C HIS A 166 -1.82 -9.37 -2.30
N ALA A 167 -3.00 -8.80 -2.40
CA ALA A 167 -4.36 -9.31 -2.32
C ALA A 167 -4.72 -10.57 -3.16
N SER A 168 -3.76 -11.28 -3.71
CA SER A 168 -4.00 -12.37 -4.66
C SER A 168 -4.24 -13.75 -4.04
N ASP A 169 -4.17 -13.89 -2.71
CA ASP A 169 -4.26 -15.20 -2.06
C ASP A 169 -5.56 -15.42 -1.25
N PHE A 170 -6.55 -14.50 -1.41
CA PHE A 170 -7.85 -14.68 -0.78
C PHE A 170 -8.72 -15.62 -1.60
N ARG A 171 -9.19 -16.71 -0.97
CA ARG A 171 -10.12 -17.69 -1.55
C ARG A 171 -11.50 -17.53 -0.95
N PHE A 172 -12.35 -16.77 -1.62
CA PHE A 172 -13.72 -16.58 -1.16
C PHE A 172 -14.56 -17.82 -1.42
N GLU A 173 -15.10 -18.40 -0.35
CA GLU A 173 -16.02 -19.53 -0.35
C GLU A 173 -17.17 -19.29 0.61
N GLN A 174 -18.20 -20.13 0.58
CA GLN A 174 -19.26 -20.11 1.58
C GLN A 174 -18.71 -20.71 2.87
N VAL A 175 -18.57 -19.88 3.90
CA VAL A 175 -18.01 -20.25 5.20
C VAL A 175 -19.15 -20.30 6.22
N GLU A 176 -19.29 -21.44 6.87
CA GLU A 176 -20.13 -21.58 8.05
C GLU A 176 -19.35 -21.08 9.27
N VAL A 177 -19.68 -19.86 9.72
CA VAL A 177 -18.93 -19.15 10.75
C VAL A 177 -18.90 -19.91 12.08
N ARG A 178 -20.02 -20.61 12.39
CA ARG A 178 -20.10 -21.42 13.60
C ARG A 178 -19.03 -22.52 13.66
N GLU A 179 -18.75 -23.20 12.56
CA GLU A 179 -17.67 -24.19 12.51
C GLU A 179 -16.31 -23.59 12.83
N VAL A 180 -16.00 -22.42 12.23
CA VAL A 180 -14.72 -21.72 12.47
C VAL A 180 -14.58 -21.34 13.94
N VAL A 181 -15.64 -20.81 14.55
CA VAL A 181 -15.65 -20.45 15.97
C VAL A 181 -15.48 -21.66 16.87
N VAL A 182 -16.19 -22.76 16.60
CA VAL A 182 -16.07 -24.02 17.37
C VAL A 182 -14.65 -24.58 17.30
N ASP A 183 -14.04 -24.58 16.10
CA ASP A 183 -12.66 -25.05 15.93
C ASP A 183 -11.67 -24.18 16.73
N LEU A 184 -11.87 -22.86 16.76
CA LEU A 184 -11.06 -21.93 17.54
C LEU A 184 -11.24 -22.15 19.05
N VAL A 185 -12.47 -22.29 19.52
CA VAL A 185 -12.74 -22.58 20.95
C VAL A 185 -12.10 -23.91 21.38
N LYS A 186 -12.16 -24.95 20.52
CA LYS A 186 -11.44 -26.21 20.77
C LYS A 186 -9.92 -26.00 20.83
N LYS A 187 -9.34 -25.19 19.95
CA LYS A 187 -7.92 -24.84 19.94
C LYS A 187 -7.47 -24.18 21.25
N TYR A 188 -8.30 -23.27 21.78
CA TYR A 188 -8.00 -22.54 23.01
C TYR A 188 -8.53 -23.22 24.29
N ARG A 189 -9.05 -24.45 24.20
CA ARG A 189 -9.68 -25.18 25.32
C ARG A 189 -8.84 -25.16 26.61
N ASN A 190 -7.55 -25.41 26.52
CA ASN A 190 -6.69 -25.46 27.70
C ASN A 190 -6.62 -24.12 28.43
N GLN A 191 -6.65 -23.00 27.70
CA GLN A 191 -6.62 -21.65 28.26
C GLN A 191 -7.96 -21.32 28.93
N PHE A 192 -9.10 -21.71 28.32
CA PHE A 192 -10.43 -21.58 28.92
C PHE A 192 -10.49 -22.34 30.25
N LEU A 193 -10.04 -23.59 30.28
CA LEU A 193 -10.04 -24.43 31.49
C LEU A 193 -9.08 -23.91 32.57
N GLN A 194 -7.88 -23.46 32.20
CA GLN A 194 -6.88 -22.95 33.14
C GLN A 194 -7.37 -21.69 33.89
N LYS A 195 -8.14 -20.83 33.21
CA LYS A 195 -8.71 -19.61 33.80
C LYS A 195 -10.15 -19.79 34.31
N ASP A 196 -10.72 -21.00 34.24
CA ASP A 196 -12.14 -21.28 34.60
C ASP A 196 -13.11 -20.36 33.86
N ILE A 197 -12.86 -20.06 32.56
CA ILE A 197 -13.71 -19.20 31.74
C ILE A 197 -14.76 -20.06 31.04
N SER A 198 -16.04 -19.73 31.27
CA SER A 198 -17.14 -20.35 30.52
C SER A 198 -17.29 -19.72 29.14
N VAL A 199 -17.58 -20.55 28.11
CA VAL A 199 -17.84 -20.07 26.75
C VAL A 199 -19.19 -20.54 26.25
N THR A 200 -19.95 -19.63 25.65
CA THR A 200 -21.22 -19.93 24.97
C THR A 200 -21.15 -19.52 23.51
N ILE A 201 -21.76 -20.33 22.63
CA ILE A 201 -21.83 -20.05 21.19
C ILE A 201 -23.29 -20.20 20.78
N ASP A 202 -23.88 -19.10 20.35
CA ASP A 202 -25.28 -19.08 19.92
C ASP A 202 -25.41 -18.59 18.46
N GLY A 203 -26.44 -19.11 17.77
CA GLY A 203 -26.71 -18.77 16.39
C GLY A 203 -25.79 -19.44 15.37
N ASN A 204 -25.94 -19.02 14.13
CA ASN A 204 -25.07 -19.37 12.98
C ASN A 204 -25.14 -18.28 11.92
N TRP A 205 -24.07 -18.10 11.17
CA TRP A 205 -23.99 -17.16 10.06
C TRP A 205 -23.26 -17.80 8.89
N LEU A 206 -23.92 -17.79 7.71
CA LEU A 206 -23.32 -18.23 6.46
C LEU A 206 -22.77 -17.01 5.73
N LEU A 207 -21.45 -16.94 5.55
CA LEU A 207 -20.76 -15.79 5.02
C LEU A 207 -19.89 -16.20 3.81
N LYS A 208 -19.98 -15.46 2.71
CA LYS A 208 -18.99 -15.56 1.62
C LYS A 208 -17.70 -14.86 2.06
N SER A 209 -16.67 -15.65 2.39
CA SER A 209 -15.43 -15.13 2.95
C SER A 209 -14.27 -16.12 2.71
N ASP A 210 -13.07 -15.74 3.10
CA ASP A 210 -11.93 -16.67 3.18
C ASP A 210 -11.87 -17.28 4.58
N ARG A 211 -12.06 -18.61 4.68
CA ARG A 211 -12.08 -19.36 5.96
C ARG A 211 -10.80 -19.16 6.77
N LYS A 212 -9.64 -19.16 6.11
CA LYS A 212 -8.34 -19.02 6.78
C LYS A 212 -8.14 -17.64 7.38
N TRP A 213 -8.42 -16.58 6.60
CA TRP A 213 -8.27 -15.22 7.06
C TRP A 213 -9.31 -14.81 8.08
N LEU A 214 -10.56 -15.28 7.93
CA LEU A 214 -11.59 -15.11 8.94
C LEU A 214 -11.23 -15.80 10.25
N SER A 215 -10.73 -17.05 10.18
CA SER A 215 -10.23 -17.78 11.34
C SER A 215 -9.08 -17.05 12.04
N PHE A 216 -8.16 -16.45 11.28
CA PHE A 216 -7.09 -15.63 11.84
C PHE A 216 -7.65 -14.42 12.61
N ALA A 217 -8.54 -13.63 12.00
CA ALA A 217 -9.15 -12.46 12.63
C ALA A 217 -9.89 -12.81 13.92
N LEU A 218 -10.73 -13.85 13.87
CA LEU A 218 -11.47 -14.34 15.03
C LEU A 218 -10.55 -14.89 16.13
N SER A 219 -9.46 -15.54 15.74
CA SER A 219 -8.47 -16.05 16.72
C SER A 219 -7.83 -14.94 17.55
N GLN A 220 -7.54 -13.77 16.95
CA GLN A 220 -6.99 -12.61 17.66
C GLN A 220 -7.98 -12.01 18.65
N ILE A 221 -9.28 -11.97 18.31
CA ILE A 221 -10.33 -11.45 19.18
C ILE A 221 -10.58 -12.42 20.36
N ILE A 222 -10.65 -13.72 20.08
CA ILE A 222 -10.84 -14.74 21.14
C ILE A 222 -9.61 -14.78 22.08
N ASP A 223 -8.38 -14.66 21.54
CA ASP A 223 -7.16 -14.60 22.35
C ASP A 223 -7.17 -13.36 23.27
N ASN A 224 -7.63 -12.21 22.77
CA ASN A 224 -7.79 -11.01 23.58
C ASN A 224 -8.87 -11.21 24.68
N ALA A 225 -10.03 -11.78 24.33
CA ALA A 225 -11.10 -12.08 25.29
C ALA A 225 -10.64 -13.03 26.40
N LEU A 226 -9.77 -14.00 26.09
CA LEU A 226 -9.15 -14.89 27.09
C LEU A 226 -8.08 -14.20 27.93
N LYS A 227 -7.22 -13.44 27.29
CA LYS A 227 -6.05 -12.81 27.89
C LYS A 227 -6.46 -11.77 28.94
N TYR A 228 -7.45 -10.95 28.61
CA TYR A 228 -7.92 -9.83 29.43
C TYR A 228 -9.15 -10.17 30.30
N ASN A 229 -9.62 -11.43 30.26
CA ASN A 229 -10.69 -11.88 31.14
C ASN A 229 -10.18 -12.18 32.54
N LYS A 230 -11.12 -12.08 33.49
CA LYS A 230 -10.94 -12.47 34.89
C LYS A 230 -11.06 -13.99 35.01
N THR A 231 -10.41 -14.58 36.02
CA THR A 231 -10.62 -16.01 36.37
C THR A 231 -12.09 -16.20 36.78
N GLY A 232 -12.73 -17.26 36.30
CA GLY A 232 -14.18 -17.50 36.50
C GLY A 232 -15.07 -16.65 35.61
N GLY A 233 -14.53 -15.89 34.64
CA GLY A 233 -15.27 -15.05 33.74
C GLY A 233 -16.03 -15.80 32.66
N LYS A 234 -16.65 -15.05 31.75
CA LYS A 234 -17.47 -15.58 30.65
C LYS A 234 -17.01 -15.00 29.30
N VAL A 235 -17.18 -15.78 28.23
CA VAL A 235 -17.08 -15.33 26.84
C VAL A 235 -18.35 -15.80 26.14
N ALA A 236 -19.13 -14.85 25.60
CA ALA A 236 -20.31 -15.13 24.79
C ALA A 236 -20.04 -14.80 23.33
N ILE A 237 -20.38 -15.72 22.42
CA ILE A 237 -20.22 -15.56 20.97
C ILE A 237 -21.59 -15.72 20.33
N GLU A 238 -22.08 -14.66 19.68
CA GLU A 238 -23.36 -14.62 19.00
C GLU A 238 -23.15 -14.46 17.49
N LEU A 239 -23.87 -15.26 16.70
CA LEU A 239 -23.71 -15.37 15.25
C LEU A 239 -25.03 -15.11 14.54
N ASN A 240 -25.47 -13.83 14.52
CA ASN A 240 -26.76 -13.42 13.93
C ASN A 240 -26.52 -12.29 12.90
N GLU A 241 -26.39 -12.64 11.61
CA GLU A 241 -26.06 -11.69 10.52
C GLU A 241 -24.80 -10.84 10.80
N GLY A 242 -23.99 -11.27 11.73
CA GLY A 242 -22.74 -10.70 12.22
C GLY A 242 -22.13 -11.63 13.25
N ILE A 243 -20.99 -11.23 13.79
CA ILE A 243 -20.26 -11.95 14.84
C ILE A 243 -20.09 -10.98 16.01
N SER A 244 -20.67 -11.27 17.16
CA SER A 244 -20.40 -10.55 18.40
C SER A 244 -19.67 -11.47 19.37
N ILE A 245 -18.53 -10.99 19.89
CA ILE A 245 -17.72 -11.69 20.89
C ILE A 245 -17.59 -10.78 22.10
N SER A 246 -18.25 -11.18 23.19
CA SER A 246 -18.31 -10.40 24.44
C SER A 246 -17.62 -11.15 25.56
N ASP A 247 -16.81 -10.45 26.34
CA ASP A 247 -16.14 -10.95 27.53
C ASP A 247 -16.53 -10.17 28.79
N THR A 248 -16.33 -10.76 29.95
CA THR A 248 -16.54 -10.14 31.28
C THR A 248 -15.22 -9.73 31.93
N GLY A 249 -14.24 -9.34 31.14
CA GLY A 249 -12.89 -9.01 31.56
C GLY A 249 -12.75 -7.64 32.21
N ILE A 250 -11.52 -7.15 32.21
CA ILE A 250 -11.16 -5.87 32.82
C ILE A 250 -11.67 -4.64 32.05
N GLY A 251 -12.15 -4.83 30.80
CA GLY A 251 -12.56 -3.74 29.93
C GLY A 251 -11.42 -2.88 29.43
N ILE A 252 -11.77 -1.81 28.70
CA ILE A 252 -10.84 -0.90 28.04
C ILE A 252 -11.20 0.53 28.42
N LEU A 253 -10.19 1.38 28.66
CA LEU A 253 -10.39 2.80 28.89
C LEU A 253 -11.03 3.47 27.67
N ALA A 254 -12.01 4.35 27.88
CA ALA A 254 -12.72 5.02 26.78
C ALA A 254 -11.78 5.83 25.86
N GLU A 255 -10.70 6.39 26.40
CA GLU A 255 -9.65 7.11 25.66
C GLU A 255 -8.80 6.20 24.77
N ASP A 256 -8.69 4.91 25.09
CA ASP A 256 -7.94 3.93 24.31
C ASP A 256 -8.75 3.34 23.14
N ILE A 257 -10.08 3.33 23.22
CA ILE A 257 -10.97 2.70 22.21
C ILE A 257 -10.72 3.20 20.79
N PRO A 258 -10.61 4.51 20.50
CA PRO A 258 -10.37 5.01 19.14
C PRO A 258 -9.05 4.54 18.53
N ARG A 259 -8.07 4.18 19.37
CA ARG A 259 -6.71 3.83 18.98
C ARG A 259 -6.42 2.33 18.99
N LEU A 260 -7.39 1.49 19.35
CA LEU A 260 -7.21 0.04 19.48
C LEU A 260 -6.70 -0.63 18.19
N PHE A 261 -7.01 -0.02 17.06
CA PHE A 261 -6.63 -0.51 15.74
C PHE A 261 -5.41 0.19 15.14
N ASP A 262 -4.78 1.10 15.91
CA ASP A 262 -3.54 1.74 15.47
C ASP A 262 -2.38 0.74 15.54
N GLU A 263 -1.44 0.88 14.64
CA GLU A 263 -0.27 0.01 14.55
C GLU A 263 0.59 0.10 15.81
N GLY A 264 0.85 -1.05 16.44
CA GLY A 264 1.69 -1.13 17.64
C GLY A 264 1.08 -0.50 18.89
N PHE A 265 -0.19 -0.08 18.85
CA PHE A 265 -0.84 0.48 20.02
C PHE A 265 -1.10 -0.60 21.08
N THR A 266 -0.58 -0.33 22.28
CA THR A 266 -0.88 -1.13 23.48
C THR A 266 -1.47 -0.19 24.50
N GLY A 267 -2.79 -0.30 24.75
CA GLY A 267 -3.47 0.48 25.77
C GLY A 267 -2.86 0.30 27.18
N PHE A 268 -3.39 1.00 28.17
CA PHE A 268 -2.94 0.94 29.56
C PHE A 268 -2.75 -0.49 30.06
N ASN A 269 -3.73 -1.36 29.85
CA ASN A 269 -3.72 -2.77 30.26
C ASN A 269 -2.61 -3.59 29.57
N GLY A 270 -2.25 -3.27 28.33
CA GLY A 270 -1.20 -3.96 27.60
C GLY A 270 0.21 -3.64 28.07
N ARG A 271 0.43 -2.41 28.54
CA ARG A 271 1.70 -1.92 29.09
C ARG A 271 1.96 -2.47 30.48
N GLU A 272 0.97 -2.45 31.35
CA GLU A 272 1.09 -2.91 32.75
C GLU A 272 1.42 -4.40 32.85
N HIS A 273 0.87 -5.21 31.94
CA HIS A 273 1.08 -6.65 31.95
C HIS A 273 2.15 -7.17 30.99
N GLN A 274 2.85 -6.33 30.22
CA GLN A 274 3.87 -6.70 29.20
C GLN A 274 3.41 -7.82 28.23
N LYS A 275 2.11 -7.98 28.03
CA LYS A 275 1.51 -9.14 27.35
C LYS A 275 1.04 -8.83 25.92
N ALA A 276 1.11 -7.57 25.46
CA ALA A 276 0.54 -7.16 24.19
C ALA A 276 1.59 -6.63 23.21
N THR A 277 1.47 -7.05 21.96
CA THR A 277 2.31 -6.56 20.85
C THR A 277 1.72 -5.33 20.16
N GLY A 278 0.42 -5.04 20.39
CA GLY A 278 -0.32 -4.00 19.70
C GLY A 278 -0.66 -4.30 18.24
N PHE A 279 -0.34 -5.50 17.72
CA PHE A 279 -0.54 -5.84 16.31
C PHE A 279 -1.75 -6.74 16.03
N GLY A 280 -2.23 -7.46 17.03
CA GLY A 280 -3.34 -8.38 16.86
C GLY A 280 -4.58 -7.70 16.29
N LEU A 281 -5.06 -6.63 16.91
CA LEU A 281 -6.24 -5.89 16.46
C LEU A 281 -5.98 -5.07 15.19
N TYR A 282 -4.79 -4.49 15.02
CA TYR A 282 -4.39 -3.82 13.78
C TYR A 282 -4.47 -4.77 12.58
N LEU A 283 -3.87 -5.95 12.68
CA LEU A 283 -3.93 -6.98 11.63
C LEU A 283 -5.36 -7.48 11.43
N THR A 284 -6.12 -7.66 12.51
CA THR A 284 -7.53 -8.05 12.44
C THR A 284 -8.33 -7.06 11.61
N LYS A 285 -8.21 -5.75 11.86
CA LYS A 285 -8.90 -4.72 11.09
C LYS A 285 -8.49 -4.75 9.61
N ARG A 286 -7.20 -4.89 9.31
CA ARG A 286 -6.72 -5.00 7.93
C ARG A 286 -7.27 -6.23 7.20
N VAL A 287 -7.29 -7.38 7.86
CA VAL A 287 -7.87 -8.61 7.31
C VAL A 287 -9.36 -8.44 7.05
N LEU A 288 -10.11 -7.95 8.04
CA LEU A 288 -11.54 -7.75 7.91
C LEU A 288 -11.90 -6.77 6.80
N ASN A 289 -11.15 -5.67 6.64
CA ASN A 289 -11.32 -4.76 5.52
C ASN A 289 -11.14 -5.45 4.16
N GLN A 290 -10.16 -6.37 4.02
CA GLN A 290 -9.97 -7.16 2.79
C GLN A 290 -11.09 -8.19 2.56
N LEU A 291 -11.75 -8.61 3.64
CA LEU A 291 -12.92 -9.50 3.60
C LEU A 291 -14.25 -8.73 3.44
N GLU A 292 -14.21 -7.40 3.26
CA GLU A 292 -15.38 -6.51 3.19
C GLU A 292 -16.25 -6.56 4.46
N LEU A 293 -15.58 -6.70 5.62
CA LEU A 293 -16.21 -6.73 6.94
C LEU A 293 -15.78 -5.51 7.78
N ALA A 294 -16.74 -4.94 8.49
CA ALA A 294 -16.51 -3.87 9.47
C ALA A 294 -16.33 -4.46 10.87
N ILE A 295 -15.53 -3.79 11.71
CA ILE A 295 -15.32 -4.15 13.11
C ILE A 295 -15.58 -2.94 13.99
N SER A 296 -16.32 -3.15 15.07
CA SER A 296 -16.56 -2.16 16.14
C SER A 296 -16.27 -2.78 17.50
N VAL A 297 -15.95 -1.93 18.47
CA VAL A 297 -15.63 -2.31 19.84
C VAL A 297 -16.40 -1.41 20.80
N GLU A 298 -17.12 -2.03 21.73
CA GLU A 298 -17.75 -1.39 22.87
C GLU A 298 -17.14 -1.98 24.13
N SER A 299 -16.74 -1.14 25.07
CA SER A 299 -16.10 -1.59 26.29
C SER A 299 -16.37 -0.65 27.44
N GLN A 300 -16.49 -1.23 28.61
CA GLN A 300 -16.59 -0.51 29.87
C GLN A 300 -15.60 -1.11 30.86
N LEU A 301 -14.82 -0.24 31.51
CA LEU A 301 -13.82 -0.65 32.49
C LEU A 301 -14.46 -1.47 33.62
N GLU A 302 -13.82 -2.56 34.02
CA GLU A 302 -14.27 -3.55 35.04
C GLU A 302 -15.54 -4.34 34.70
N VAL A 303 -16.20 -4.05 33.57
CA VAL A 303 -17.42 -4.77 33.12
C VAL A 303 -17.08 -5.78 32.05
N GLY A 304 -16.32 -5.37 31.02
CA GLY A 304 -15.91 -6.24 29.92
C GLY A 304 -15.85 -5.52 28.57
N THR A 305 -15.64 -6.30 27.52
CA THR A 305 -15.51 -5.82 26.14
C THR A 305 -16.40 -6.63 25.20
N SER A 306 -17.05 -5.97 24.26
CA SER A 306 -17.80 -6.56 23.16
C SER A 306 -17.19 -6.12 21.83
N VAL A 307 -16.82 -7.08 21.00
CA VAL A 307 -16.30 -6.85 19.64
C VAL A 307 -17.30 -7.36 18.64
N THR A 308 -17.78 -6.48 17.75
CA THR A 308 -18.81 -6.82 16.74
C THR A 308 -18.21 -6.71 15.34
N ILE A 309 -18.44 -7.74 14.52
CA ILE A 309 -18.06 -7.81 13.10
C ILE A 309 -19.34 -7.91 12.26
N THR A 310 -19.49 -7.02 11.29
CA THR A 310 -20.63 -6.96 10.37
C THR A 310 -20.19 -6.82 8.92
N LYS A 311 -21.09 -7.07 7.96
CA LYS A 311 -20.82 -6.70 6.57
C LYS A 311 -20.74 -5.18 6.43
N VAL A 312 -19.85 -4.73 5.60
CA VAL A 312 -19.85 -3.33 5.13
C VAL A 312 -21.10 -3.14 4.27
N GLN A 313 -21.96 -2.16 4.65
CA GLN A 313 -23.16 -1.82 3.89
C GLN A 313 -22.84 -1.14 2.58
#